data_cd47b3a35dca4fbd4d935173d50ca093
#
_entry.id   cd47b3a35dca4fbd4d935173d50ca093
#
_cell.length_a   1.000
_cell.length_b   1.000
_cell.length_c   1.000
_cell.angle_alpha   90.00
_cell.angle_beta   90.00
_cell.angle_gamma   90.00
#
_symmetry.space_group_name_H-M   'P 1'
#
loop_
_entity.id
_entity.type
_entity.pdbx_description
1 polymer ?
#
loop_
_entity_poly.entity_id
_entity_poly.type
_entity_poly.pdbx_seq_one_letter_code
_entity_poly.pdbx_strand_id
1 'polypeptide(L)'
;MRLSRPRATQPTRAERVRSILAVAHSMTVVSDGLHTEVRRLDGTGAMGHIHLHAPNDGSHAPSGERVPARLEFTDIAPTPVRDRLRARVTVTGLLATPYGTDTQESTCMEFGQAVLEDAEGRTFVTLEELEEVETDPIAPCEAGMLTHLVDDHAELVPLLLRLVHPRPERGMTRAVPLAMDRFGLTLRLEYPRTHEDVRLPFPRPVTEIDQAGPQIHALLAAARRVSHRNGLPA
;
A
#
# COMPACT_ATOMS: atom_id res chain seq x y z
N MET A 1 26.60 -23.07 7.26
CA MET A 1 25.13 -22.97 7.44
C MET A 1 24.79 -21.50 7.67
N ARG A 2 24.35 -20.75 6.66
CA ARG A 2 23.94 -19.37 6.82
C ARG A 2 22.57 -19.37 7.49
N LEU A 3 22.49 -18.92 8.73
CA LEU A 3 21.22 -18.65 9.41
C LEU A 3 20.47 -17.62 8.57
N SER A 4 19.39 -18.03 7.94
CA SER A 4 18.48 -17.14 7.25
C SER A 4 17.97 -16.13 8.27
N ARG A 5 18.27 -14.84 8.08
CA ARG A 5 17.69 -13.77 8.90
C ARG A 5 16.17 -13.88 8.79
N PRO A 6 15.42 -13.77 9.88
CA PRO A 6 13.97 -13.71 9.79
C PRO A 6 13.59 -12.58 8.84
N ARG A 7 12.76 -12.89 7.84
CA ARG A 7 12.23 -11.91 6.87
C ARG A 7 11.47 -10.86 7.69
N ALA A 8 11.71 -9.59 7.41
CA ALA A 8 10.95 -8.53 8.05
C ALA A 8 9.46 -8.79 7.83
N THR A 9 8.67 -8.67 8.89
CA THR A 9 7.22 -8.83 8.80
C THR A 9 6.68 -7.75 7.86
N GLN A 10 5.84 -8.13 6.92
CA GLN A 10 5.24 -7.25 5.92
C GLN A 10 3.81 -7.72 5.65
N PRO A 11 2.95 -6.85 5.11
CA PRO A 11 1.58 -7.20 4.79
C PRO A 11 1.50 -8.41 3.86
N THR A 12 0.48 -9.23 4.04
CA THR A 12 0.12 -10.26 3.05
C THR A 12 -0.36 -9.59 1.76
N ARG A 13 -0.46 -10.37 0.68
CA ARG A 13 -0.97 -9.87 -0.59
C ARG A 13 -2.42 -9.40 -0.46
N ALA A 14 -3.24 -10.16 0.26
CA ALA A 14 -4.63 -9.81 0.52
C ALA A 14 -4.77 -8.53 1.35
N GLU A 15 -4.01 -8.37 2.45
CA GLU A 15 -3.97 -7.12 3.23
C GLU A 15 -3.58 -5.92 2.37
N ARG A 16 -2.60 -6.10 1.47
CA ARG A 16 -2.16 -5.03 0.59
C ARG A 16 -3.23 -4.66 -0.45
N VAL A 17 -3.85 -5.64 -1.10
CA VAL A 17 -4.96 -5.40 -2.03
C VAL A 17 -6.11 -4.70 -1.31
N ARG A 18 -6.54 -5.23 -0.16
CA ARG A 18 -7.64 -4.64 0.62
C ARG A 18 -7.36 -3.18 0.99
N SER A 19 -6.12 -2.89 1.43
CA SER A 19 -5.73 -1.52 1.78
C SER A 19 -5.74 -0.59 0.57
N ILE A 20 -5.22 -1.03 -0.59
CA ILE A 20 -5.27 -0.23 -1.83
C ILE A 20 -6.72 0.06 -2.23
N LEU A 21 -7.60 -0.96 -2.24
CA LEU A 21 -9.02 -0.79 -2.58
C LEU A 21 -9.73 0.20 -1.64
N ALA A 22 -9.41 0.14 -0.34
CA ALA A 22 -10.06 0.98 0.67
C ALA A 22 -9.68 2.46 0.58
N VAL A 23 -8.43 2.78 0.19
CA VAL A 23 -7.92 4.17 0.23
C VAL A 23 -7.76 4.83 -1.14
N ALA A 24 -7.88 4.09 -2.23
CA ALA A 24 -7.73 4.64 -3.57
C ALA A 24 -8.76 5.75 -3.83
N HIS A 25 -8.29 6.96 -4.16
CA HIS A 25 -9.16 8.08 -4.51
C HIS A 25 -9.67 8.02 -5.94
N SER A 26 -9.04 7.21 -6.80
CA SER A 26 -9.45 7.01 -8.18
C SER A 26 -9.32 5.55 -8.60
N MET A 27 -10.21 5.14 -9.49
CA MET A 27 -10.14 3.86 -10.20
C MET A 27 -10.57 4.05 -11.64
N THR A 28 -10.15 3.16 -12.54
CA THR A 28 -10.70 3.09 -13.90
C THR A 28 -11.65 1.89 -13.97
N VAL A 29 -12.88 2.15 -14.35
CA VAL A 29 -13.87 1.11 -14.67
C VAL A 29 -13.81 0.84 -16.17
N VAL A 30 -13.54 -0.41 -16.53
CA VAL A 30 -13.49 -0.86 -17.94
C VAL A 30 -14.63 -1.84 -18.16
N SER A 31 -15.56 -1.50 -19.04
CA SER A 31 -16.69 -2.34 -19.45
C SER A 31 -17.04 -2.07 -20.91
N ASP A 32 -17.33 -3.10 -21.70
CA ASP A 32 -17.69 -3.00 -23.13
C ASP A 32 -16.73 -2.16 -23.96
N GLY A 33 -15.43 -2.21 -23.63
CA GLY A 33 -14.38 -1.42 -24.29
C GLY A 33 -14.34 0.06 -23.92
N LEU A 34 -15.24 0.51 -23.05
CA LEU A 34 -15.23 1.86 -22.49
C LEU A 34 -14.38 1.92 -21.23
N HIS A 35 -13.61 3.00 -21.08
CA HIS A 35 -12.81 3.31 -19.91
C HIS A 35 -13.39 4.54 -19.23
N THR A 36 -13.90 4.39 -18.01
CA THR A 36 -14.45 5.48 -17.22
C THR A 36 -13.64 5.68 -15.95
N GLU A 37 -13.11 6.88 -15.76
CA GLU A 37 -12.41 7.22 -14.54
C GLU A 37 -13.39 7.65 -13.46
N VAL A 38 -13.32 7.01 -12.30
CA VAL A 38 -14.09 7.34 -11.10
C VAL A 38 -13.15 7.97 -10.08
N ARG A 39 -13.49 9.16 -9.63
CA ARG A 39 -12.72 9.88 -8.58
C ARG A 39 -13.63 10.20 -7.41
N ARG A 40 -13.14 9.95 -6.20
CA ARG A 40 -13.81 10.32 -4.96
C ARG A 40 -12.82 10.98 -4.02
N LEU A 41 -13.14 12.20 -3.65
CA LEU A 41 -12.31 13.02 -2.78
C LEU A 41 -12.97 13.29 -1.42
N ASP A 42 -14.12 12.66 -1.18
CA ASP A 42 -14.92 12.80 0.05
C ASP A 42 -14.44 11.87 1.19
N GLY A 43 -13.38 11.10 0.96
CA GLY A 43 -12.84 10.16 1.93
C GLY A 43 -13.45 8.76 1.89
N THR A 44 -14.46 8.51 1.03
CA THR A 44 -15.10 7.18 0.91
C THR A 44 -14.28 6.21 0.08
N GLY A 45 -13.24 6.69 -0.62
CA GLY A 45 -12.47 5.91 -1.59
C GLY A 45 -13.24 5.65 -2.89
N ALA A 46 -12.53 5.32 -3.97
CA ALA A 46 -13.14 5.11 -5.29
C ALA A 46 -14.06 3.88 -5.32
N MET A 47 -13.78 2.88 -4.48
CA MET A 47 -14.61 1.67 -4.31
C MET A 47 -15.88 1.89 -3.48
N GLY A 48 -16.00 3.00 -2.74
CA GLY A 48 -16.89 3.21 -1.60
C GLY A 48 -18.35 2.78 -1.74
N HIS A 49 -18.86 2.64 -2.97
CA HIS A 49 -20.23 2.20 -3.26
C HIS A 49 -20.31 0.92 -4.09
N ILE A 50 -19.20 0.22 -4.31
CA ILE A 50 -19.19 -1.07 -5.00
C ILE A 50 -18.97 -2.17 -3.96
N HIS A 51 -19.99 -3.01 -3.77
CA HIS A 51 -19.92 -4.17 -2.89
C HIS A 51 -19.52 -5.40 -3.69
N LEU A 52 -18.45 -6.07 -3.26
CA LEU A 52 -18.01 -7.34 -3.86
C LEU A 52 -18.78 -8.50 -3.23
N HIS A 53 -19.28 -9.40 -4.05
CA HIS A 53 -20.01 -10.59 -3.62
C HIS A 53 -19.45 -11.85 -4.28
N ALA A 54 -19.62 -12.99 -3.61
CA ALA A 54 -19.27 -14.28 -4.19
C ALA A 54 -20.14 -14.59 -5.43
N PRO A 55 -19.60 -15.33 -6.40
CA PRO A 55 -20.37 -15.81 -7.54
C PRO A 55 -21.59 -16.60 -7.07
N ASN A 56 -22.75 -16.33 -7.67
CA ASN A 56 -24.02 -17.01 -7.37
C ASN A 56 -24.54 -16.85 -5.93
N ASP A 57 -24.10 -15.85 -5.19
CA ASP A 57 -24.72 -15.48 -3.92
C ASP A 57 -26.11 -14.86 -4.18
N GLY A 58 -27.14 -15.70 -4.21
CA GLY A 58 -28.52 -15.31 -4.47
C GLY A 58 -29.12 -14.36 -3.44
N SER A 59 -28.44 -14.09 -2.32
CA SER A 59 -28.92 -13.24 -1.23
C SER A 59 -28.91 -11.74 -1.57
N HIS A 60 -28.12 -11.35 -2.57
CA HIS A 60 -27.90 -9.95 -2.94
C HIS A 60 -27.99 -9.72 -4.46
N ALA A 61 -28.82 -10.48 -5.17
CA ALA A 61 -29.02 -10.25 -6.61
C ALA A 61 -29.77 -8.92 -6.83
N PRO A 62 -29.07 -7.81 -7.17
CA PRO A 62 -29.76 -6.61 -7.61
C PRO A 62 -30.56 -6.95 -8.85
N SER A 63 -31.78 -6.44 -8.94
CA SER A 63 -32.63 -6.52 -10.13
C SER A 63 -31.99 -5.65 -11.21
N GLY A 64 -31.11 -6.24 -12.05
CA GLY A 64 -30.45 -5.51 -13.14
C GLY A 64 -29.63 -6.43 -14.03
N GLU A 65 -29.31 -5.95 -15.22
CA GLU A 65 -28.37 -6.59 -16.13
C GLU A 65 -26.98 -6.56 -15.49
N ARG A 66 -26.18 -7.61 -15.66
CA ARG A 66 -24.81 -7.69 -15.21
C ARG A 66 -23.89 -7.71 -16.42
N VAL A 67 -22.91 -6.83 -16.40
CA VAL A 67 -21.95 -6.70 -17.49
C VAL A 67 -20.54 -7.07 -17.01
N PRO A 68 -19.73 -7.73 -17.83
CA PRO A 68 -18.33 -7.94 -17.51
C PRO A 68 -17.63 -6.60 -17.29
N ALA A 69 -16.97 -6.46 -16.15
CA ALA A 69 -16.25 -5.25 -15.80
C ALA A 69 -14.90 -5.55 -15.17
N ARG A 70 -14.00 -4.59 -15.32
CA ARG A 70 -12.67 -4.58 -14.71
C ARG A 70 -12.47 -3.24 -14.01
N LEU A 71 -12.11 -3.29 -12.73
CA LEU A 71 -11.76 -2.13 -11.93
C LEU A 71 -10.23 -2.11 -11.80
N GLU A 72 -9.61 -1.02 -12.21
CA GLU A 72 -8.16 -0.85 -12.20
C GLU A 72 -7.76 0.24 -11.21
N PHE A 73 -6.81 -0.09 -10.34
CA PHE A 73 -6.26 0.80 -9.32
C PHE A 73 -4.75 0.89 -9.48
N THR A 74 -4.21 2.09 -9.26
CA THR A 74 -2.77 2.34 -9.31
C THR A 74 -2.31 2.88 -7.98
N ASP A 75 -1.43 2.14 -7.31
CA ASP A 75 -0.78 2.53 -6.07
C ASP A 75 0.51 3.29 -6.37
N ILE A 76 0.55 4.58 -6.03
CA ILE A 76 1.65 5.49 -6.34
C ILE A 76 2.23 6.05 -5.03
N ALA A 77 3.56 6.00 -4.88
CA ALA A 77 4.23 6.62 -3.76
C ALA A 77 3.90 8.12 -3.65
N PRO A 78 3.49 8.61 -2.47
CA PRO A 78 3.15 10.02 -2.28
C PRO A 78 4.37 10.94 -2.33
N THR A 79 5.54 10.41 -2.04
CA THR A 79 6.82 11.12 -2.00
C THR A 79 7.51 11.18 -3.38
N PRO A 80 8.41 12.16 -3.62
CA PRO A 80 9.06 12.34 -4.93
C PRO A 80 10.22 11.36 -5.12
N VAL A 81 9.93 10.07 -5.19
CA VAL A 81 10.90 9.00 -5.48
C VAL A 81 10.97 8.69 -6.98
N ARG A 82 12.10 8.11 -7.41
CA ARG A 82 12.20 7.49 -8.74
C ARG A 82 11.24 6.28 -8.80
N ASP A 83 10.60 6.07 -9.95
CA ASP A 83 9.67 4.96 -10.18
C ASP A 83 8.60 4.87 -9.07
N ARG A 84 7.75 5.89 -9.06
CA ARG A 84 6.71 6.05 -8.03
C ARG A 84 5.65 4.95 -8.01
N LEU A 85 5.51 4.17 -9.09
CA LEU A 85 4.56 3.08 -9.15
C LEU A 85 4.97 1.97 -8.19
N ARG A 86 4.14 1.70 -7.17
CA ARG A 86 4.37 0.64 -6.18
C ARG A 86 3.64 -0.65 -6.53
N ALA A 87 2.41 -0.51 -7.04
CA ALA A 87 1.59 -1.64 -7.44
C ALA A 87 0.45 -1.23 -8.38
N ARG A 88 -0.11 -2.22 -9.06
CA ARG A 88 -1.43 -2.15 -9.70
C ARG A 88 -2.32 -3.25 -9.14
N VAL A 89 -3.58 -2.91 -8.91
CA VAL A 89 -4.61 -3.89 -8.54
C VAL A 89 -5.67 -3.87 -9.62
N THR A 90 -6.02 -5.06 -10.10
CA THR A 90 -7.10 -5.26 -11.07
C THR A 90 -8.12 -6.20 -10.45
N VAL A 91 -9.36 -5.75 -10.31
CA VAL A 91 -10.50 -6.58 -9.89
C VAL A 91 -11.39 -6.82 -11.11
N THR A 92 -11.70 -8.07 -11.43
CA THR A 92 -12.60 -8.45 -12.52
C THR A 92 -13.83 -9.15 -12.00
N GLY A 93 -14.95 -9.00 -12.71
CA GLY A 93 -16.20 -9.64 -12.32
C GLY A 93 -17.37 -9.16 -13.15
N LEU A 94 -18.58 -9.36 -12.63
CA LEU A 94 -19.82 -8.91 -13.26
C LEU A 94 -20.43 -7.75 -12.45
N LEU A 95 -20.43 -6.55 -13.03
CA LEU A 95 -20.95 -5.34 -12.41
C LEU A 95 -22.44 -5.19 -12.70
N ALA A 96 -23.24 -4.91 -11.69
CA ALA A 96 -24.66 -4.62 -11.86
C ALA A 96 -24.84 -3.24 -12.52
N THR A 97 -25.78 -3.16 -13.48
CA THR A 97 -26.12 -1.95 -14.21
C THR A 97 -27.53 -1.46 -13.89
N PRO A 98 -27.82 -0.14 -14.02
CA PRO A 98 -26.89 0.91 -14.45
C PRO A 98 -25.89 1.26 -13.32
N TYR A 99 -24.62 1.44 -13.68
CA TYR A 99 -23.62 1.99 -12.80
C TYR A 99 -23.32 3.45 -13.15
N GLY A 100 -23.72 4.35 -12.28
CA GLY A 100 -23.44 5.78 -12.42
C GLY A 100 -22.22 6.20 -11.62
N THR A 101 -21.22 6.77 -12.26
CA THR A 101 -19.99 7.24 -11.60
C THR A 101 -20.23 8.41 -10.64
N ASP A 102 -21.33 9.14 -10.84
CA ASP A 102 -21.69 10.35 -10.09
C ASP A 102 -22.80 10.09 -9.04
N THR A 103 -23.30 8.85 -8.96
CA THR A 103 -24.35 8.52 -7.99
C THR A 103 -23.75 8.14 -6.63
N GLN A 104 -24.50 8.42 -5.56
CA GLN A 104 -24.20 7.88 -4.21
C GLN A 104 -24.87 6.53 -3.99
N GLU A 105 -25.51 5.96 -5.01
CA GLU A 105 -26.16 4.67 -4.90
C GLU A 105 -25.14 3.54 -4.92
N SER A 106 -25.30 2.62 -3.97
CA SER A 106 -24.46 1.43 -3.91
C SER A 106 -24.80 0.49 -5.06
N THR A 107 -23.78 -0.12 -5.65
CA THR A 107 -23.93 -1.18 -6.64
C THR A 107 -23.18 -2.43 -6.20
N CYS A 108 -23.50 -3.55 -6.85
CA CYS A 108 -22.88 -4.84 -6.56
C CYS A 108 -22.02 -5.30 -7.71
N MET A 109 -20.91 -5.94 -7.37
CA MET A 109 -20.07 -6.63 -8.33
C MET A 109 -19.88 -8.07 -7.89
N GLU A 110 -20.32 -9.02 -8.73
CA GLU A 110 -19.99 -10.42 -8.54
C GLU A 110 -18.50 -10.60 -8.83
N PHE A 111 -17.76 -10.98 -7.79
CA PHE A 111 -16.31 -11.05 -7.82
C PHE A 111 -15.83 -12.24 -8.68
N GLY A 112 -14.97 -11.97 -9.63
CA GLY A 112 -14.27 -12.98 -10.41
C GLY A 112 -12.90 -13.27 -9.83
N GLN A 113 -12.01 -12.28 -9.88
CA GLN A 113 -10.66 -12.37 -9.29
C GLN A 113 -10.09 -10.97 -9.03
N ALA A 114 -9.15 -10.89 -8.09
CA ALA A 114 -8.25 -9.76 -7.93
C ALA A 114 -6.82 -10.15 -8.29
N VAL A 115 -6.09 -9.25 -8.92
CA VAL A 115 -4.69 -9.41 -9.31
C VAL A 115 -3.90 -8.25 -8.76
N LEU A 116 -2.86 -8.54 -7.99
CA LEU A 116 -1.85 -7.59 -7.56
C LEU A 116 -0.62 -7.75 -8.43
N GLU A 117 -0.16 -6.66 -9.04
CA GLU A 117 1.10 -6.59 -9.80
C GLU A 117 2.01 -5.58 -9.11
N ASP A 118 3.19 -6.03 -8.70
CA ASP A 118 4.21 -5.21 -8.05
C ASP A 118 5.63 -5.65 -8.45
N ALA A 119 6.66 -5.14 -7.78
CA ALA A 119 8.06 -5.48 -8.04
C ALA A 119 8.39 -6.98 -7.81
N GLU A 120 7.58 -7.70 -7.03
CA GLU A 120 7.75 -9.14 -6.79
C GLU A 120 7.03 -10.00 -7.84
N GLY A 121 6.23 -9.38 -8.72
CA GLY A 121 5.52 -10.03 -9.81
C GLY A 121 4.01 -9.93 -9.69
N ARG A 122 3.32 -10.92 -10.27
CA ARG A 122 1.86 -10.99 -10.33
C ARG A 122 1.34 -12.04 -9.36
N THR A 123 0.35 -11.66 -8.54
CA THR A 123 -0.30 -12.56 -7.57
C THR A 123 -1.81 -12.44 -7.69
N PHE A 124 -2.51 -13.57 -7.63
CA PHE A 124 -3.96 -13.63 -7.56
C PHE A 124 -4.39 -13.63 -6.10
N VAL A 125 -5.49 -12.94 -5.83
CA VAL A 125 -6.10 -12.85 -4.49
C VAL A 125 -7.58 -13.19 -4.65
N THR A 126 -8.07 -14.10 -3.81
CA THR A 126 -9.47 -14.54 -3.82
C THR A 126 -10.35 -13.61 -2.98
N LEU A 127 -11.67 -13.71 -3.14
CA LEU A 127 -12.60 -12.97 -2.29
C LEU A 127 -12.49 -13.39 -0.83
N GLU A 128 -12.38 -14.70 -0.57
CA GLU A 128 -12.22 -15.26 0.78
C GLU A 128 -10.97 -14.67 1.49
N GLU A 129 -9.83 -14.65 0.80
CA GLU A 129 -8.61 -14.01 1.33
C GLU A 129 -8.80 -12.52 1.63
N LEU A 130 -9.58 -11.80 0.80
CA LEU A 130 -9.89 -10.39 1.04
C LEU A 130 -10.83 -10.20 2.23
N GLU A 131 -11.78 -11.10 2.44
CA GLU A 131 -12.73 -11.04 3.55
C GLU A 131 -12.10 -11.40 4.91
N GLU A 132 -11.09 -12.27 4.89
CA GLU A 132 -10.35 -12.69 6.10
C GLU A 132 -9.40 -11.64 6.65
N VAL A 133 -9.04 -10.61 5.87
CA VAL A 133 -8.07 -9.59 6.29
C VAL A 133 -8.74 -8.24 6.53
N GLU A 134 -8.10 -7.44 7.38
CA GLU A 134 -8.49 -6.06 7.63
C GLU A 134 -7.66 -5.08 6.81
N THR A 135 -8.22 -3.88 6.58
CA THR A 135 -7.46 -2.76 6.03
C THR A 135 -6.35 -2.36 7.00
N ASP A 136 -5.18 -2.07 6.47
CA ASP A 136 -4.07 -1.55 7.27
C ASP A 136 -4.47 -0.21 7.92
N PRO A 137 -4.36 -0.08 9.26
CA PRO A 137 -4.77 1.13 9.97
C PRO A 137 -3.95 2.37 9.57
N ILE A 138 -2.76 2.21 8.98
CA ILE A 138 -1.94 3.32 8.48
C ILE A 138 -2.37 3.75 7.08
N ALA A 139 -2.96 2.87 6.28
CA ALA A 139 -3.25 3.15 4.87
C ALA A 139 -3.98 4.48 4.62
N PRO A 140 -5.02 4.89 5.39
CA PRO A 140 -5.70 6.17 5.17
C PRO A 140 -4.83 7.40 5.42
N CYS A 141 -3.78 7.26 6.25
CA CYS A 141 -2.91 8.36 6.67
C CYS A 141 -1.49 8.26 6.10
N GLU A 142 -1.15 7.18 5.41
CA GLU A 142 0.19 6.91 4.89
C GLU A 142 0.75 8.11 4.12
N ALA A 143 -0.02 8.62 3.16
CA ALA A 143 0.41 9.73 2.32
C ALA A 143 0.78 10.98 3.14
N GLY A 144 -0.08 11.37 4.08
CA GLY A 144 0.17 12.51 4.96
C GLY A 144 1.39 12.30 5.87
N MET A 145 1.56 11.10 6.41
CA MET A 145 2.70 10.77 7.28
C MET A 145 4.02 10.79 6.51
N LEU A 146 4.05 10.25 5.30
CA LEU A 146 5.26 10.21 4.48
C LEU A 146 5.66 11.59 3.96
N THR A 147 4.70 12.40 3.51
CA THR A 147 4.95 13.79 3.07
C THR A 147 5.41 14.65 4.24
N HIS A 148 4.76 14.56 5.40
CA HIS A 148 5.21 15.25 6.61
C HIS A 148 6.65 14.87 7.00
N LEU A 149 7.02 13.60 6.92
CA LEU A 149 8.39 13.15 7.18
C LEU A 149 9.40 13.77 6.20
N VAL A 150 9.03 13.94 4.93
CA VAL A 150 9.92 14.51 3.90
C VAL A 150 10.01 16.03 4.01
N ASP A 151 8.89 16.71 4.27
CA ASP A 151 8.79 18.16 4.20
C ASP A 151 9.24 18.83 5.51
N ASP A 152 8.85 18.25 6.65
CA ASP A 152 9.07 18.87 7.97
C ASP A 152 10.19 18.20 8.78
N HIS A 153 10.59 16.97 8.43
CA HIS A 153 11.53 16.15 9.19
C HIS A 153 12.58 15.45 8.32
N ALA A 154 13.01 16.09 7.23
CA ALA A 154 13.99 15.52 6.30
C ALA A 154 15.30 15.07 6.96
N GLU A 155 15.71 15.72 8.07
CA GLU A 155 16.90 15.37 8.85
C GLU A 155 16.80 14.00 9.55
N LEU A 156 15.60 13.45 9.70
CA LEU A 156 15.41 12.14 10.33
C LEU A 156 15.72 10.98 9.36
N VAL A 157 15.64 11.20 8.06
CA VAL A 157 15.91 10.15 7.06
C VAL A 157 17.37 9.67 7.13
N PRO A 158 18.40 10.55 7.18
CA PRO A 158 19.78 10.13 7.40
C PRO A 158 20.00 9.38 8.73
N LEU A 159 19.23 9.71 9.75
CA LEU A 159 19.28 8.99 11.02
C LEU A 159 18.75 7.56 10.86
N LEU A 160 17.62 7.37 10.17
CA LEU A 160 17.02 6.06 9.91
C LEU A 160 17.95 5.16 9.07
N LEU A 161 18.75 5.71 8.17
CA LEU A 161 19.75 4.96 7.38
C LEU A 161 20.77 4.19 8.24
N ARG A 162 20.97 4.59 9.49
CA ARG A 162 21.86 3.86 10.41
C ARG A 162 21.32 2.46 10.78
N LEU A 163 20.03 2.23 10.59
CA LEU A 163 19.38 0.93 10.82
C LEU A 163 19.46 0.00 9.60
N VAL A 164 19.84 0.53 8.44
CA VAL A 164 19.94 -0.25 7.19
C VAL A 164 21.13 -1.21 7.28
N HIS A 165 20.85 -2.50 7.04
CA HIS A 165 21.87 -3.54 7.01
C HIS A 165 21.61 -4.52 5.83
N PRO A 166 22.63 -4.79 4.99
CA PRO A 166 23.97 -4.19 4.97
C PRO A 166 23.92 -2.68 4.79
N ARG A 167 25.03 -1.98 5.10
CA ARG A 167 25.10 -0.53 4.85
C ARG A 167 24.89 -0.24 3.37
N PRO A 168 24.22 0.90 3.04
CA PRO A 168 24.06 1.32 1.65
C PRO A 168 25.38 1.34 0.90
N GLU A 169 25.35 0.94 -0.35
CA GLU A 169 26.53 0.97 -1.22
C GLU A 169 27.04 2.40 -1.43
N ARG A 170 28.34 2.51 -1.78
CA ARG A 170 28.93 3.79 -2.14
C ARG A 170 28.26 4.33 -3.41
N GLY A 171 27.97 5.64 -3.44
CA GLY A 171 27.33 6.29 -4.59
C GLY A 171 25.82 6.46 -4.46
N MET A 172 25.22 6.12 -3.30
CA MET A 172 23.85 6.53 -3.01
C MET A 172 23.74 8.06 -3.10
N THR A 173 22.79 8.55 -3.89
CA THR A 173 22.55 9.99 -4.09
C THR A 173 21.57 10.54 -3.07
N ARG A 174 20.53 9.77 -2.72
CA ARG A 174 19.57 10.14 -1.68
C ARG A 174 18.82 8.91 -1.17
N ALA A 175 18.18 9.06 -0.03
CA ALA A 175 17.21 8.13 0.52
C ALA A 175 15.90 8.86 0.75
N VAL A 176 14.77 8.25 0.38
CA VAL A 176 13.44 8.87 0.51
C VAL A 176 12.47 7.84 1.07
N PRO A 177 11.58 8.20 1.99
CA PRO A 177 10.48 7.36 2.42
C PRO A 177 9.59 6.98 1.23
N LEU A 178 9.39 5.69 1.00
CA LEU A 178 8.61 5.14 -0.12
C LEU A 178 7.22 4.71 0.29
N ALA A 179 7.15 3.98 1.41
CA ALA A 179 5.92 3.37 1.89
C ALA A 179 5.97 3.19 3.41
N MET A 180 4.80 3.20 4.03
CA MET A 180 4.61 2.87 5.44
C MET A 180 3.35 2.02 5.60
N ASP A 181 3.46 0.94 6.36
CA ASP A 181 2.35 0.08 6.70
C ASP A 181 2.44 -0.31 8.18
N ARG A 182 1.46 -1.08 8.67
CA ARG A 182 1.40 -1.52 10.07
C ARG A 182 2.65 -2.22 10.59
N PHE A 183 3.51 -2.72 9.71
CA PHE A 183 4.71 -3.49 10.09
C PHE A 183 6.01 -2.69 9.98
N GLY A 184 6.03 -1.51 9.33
CA GLY A 184 7.26 -0.74 9.20
C GLY A 184 7.26 0.34 8.12
N LEU A 185 8.41 0.98 8.00
CA LEU A 185 8.72 2.01 7.02
C LEU A 185 9.65 1.44 5.95
N THR A 186 9.38 1.71 4.68
CA THR A 186 10.27 1.40 3.56
C THR A 186 10.93 2.67 3.07
N LEU A 187 12.25 2.64 2.93
CA LEU A 187 13.06 3.69 2.34
C LEU A 187 13.52 3.24 0.95
N ARG A 188 13.41 4.11 -0.03
CA ARG A 188 14.07 3.95 -1.34
C ARG A 188 15.44 4.61 -1.30
N LEU A 189 16.46 3.83 -1.54
CA LEU A 189 17.84 4.27 -1.70
C LEU A 189 18.07 4.50 -3.20
N GLU A 190 18.29 5.73 -3.61
CA GLU A 190 18.49 6.06 -5.02
C GLU A 190 19.97 6.20 -5.35
N TYR A 191 20.35 5.60 -6.47
CA TYR A 191 21.67 5.67 -7.08
C TYR A 191 21.56 6.34 -8.47
N PRO A 192 22.65 6.69 -9.14
CA PRO A 192 22.57 7.39 -10.42
C PRO A 192 21.70 6.69 -11.48
N ARG A 193 21.67 5.37 -11.51
CA ARG A 193 20.94 4.57 -12.52
C ARG A 193 19.94 3.56 -11.96
N THR A 194 19.99 3.29 -10.66
CA THR A 194 19.20 2.24 -10.00
C THR A 194 18.61 2.75 -8.70
N HIS A 195 17.76 1.94 -8.09
CA HIS A 195 17.32 2.14 -6.71
C HIS A 195 17.23 0.79 -6.00
N GLU A 196 17.18 0.83 -4.69
CA GLU A 196 16.97 -0.31 -3.81
C GLU A 196 15.96 0.08 -2.73
N ASP A 197 15.00 -0.79 -2.46
CA ASP A 197 14.02 -0.57 -1.41
C ASP A 197 14.42 -1.35 -0.16
N VAL A 198 14.55 -0.64 0.96
CA VAL A 198 14.97 -1.21 2.24
C VAL A 198 13.89 -1.00 3.28
N ARG A 199 13.48 -2.11 3.91
CA ARG A 199 12.46 -2.09 4.93
C ARG A 199 13.06 -1.97 6.33
N LEU A 200 12.52 -1.05 7.13
CA LEU A 200 12.78 -0.85 8.54
C LEU A 200 11.56 -1.33 9.33
N PRO A 201 11.61 -2.54 9.92
CA PRO A 201 10.46 -3.07 10.64
C PRO A 201 10.21 -2.30 11.93
N PHE A 202 8.95 -2.05 12.26
CA PHE A 202 8.55 -1.57 13.57
C PHE A 202 8.85 -2.64 14.64
N PRO A 203 9.16 -2.24 15.86
CA PRO A 203 9.34 -3.19 16.98
C PRO A 203 8.10 -4.03 17.26
N ARG A 204 6.90 -3.47 17.00
CA ARG A 204 5.60 -4.15 17.09
C ARG A 204 4.71 -3.66 15.97
N PRO A 205 3.86 -4.52 15.40
CA PRO A 205 2.87 -4.08 14.44
C PRO A 205 1.91 -3.04 15.03
N VAL A 206 1.50 -2.09 14.19
CA VAL A 206 0.47 -1.11 14.51
C VAL A 206 -0.90 -1.75 14.33
N THR A 207 -1.76 -1.70 15.33
CA THR A 207 -3.15 -2.17 15.25
C THR A 207 -4.14 -1.01 15.20
N GLU A 208 -3.72 0.17 15.68
CA GLU A 208 -4.50 1.40 15.68
C GLU A 208 -3.58 2.58 15.30
N ILE A 209 -4.11 3.56 14.60
CA ILE A 209 -3.31 4.66 14.00
C ILE A 209 -2.50 5.47 15.02
N ASP A 210 -2.99 5.63 16.24
CA ASP A 210 -2.32 6.36 17.32
C ASP A 210 -1.00 5.69 17.76
N GLN A 211 -0.82 4.40 17.48
CA GLN A 211 0.40 3.66 17.76
C GLN A 211 1.52 3.94 16.75
N ALA A 212 1.22 4.51 15.58
CA ALA A 212 2.21 4.74 14.52
C ALA A 212 3.33 5.70 14.97
N GLY A 213 2.98 6.82 15.60
CA GLY A 213 3.96 7.76 16.15
C GLY A 213 4.94 7.12 17.13
N PRO A 214 4.48 6.41 18.17
CA PRO A 214 5.34 5.62 19.06
C PRO A 214 6.29 4.64 18.36
N GLN A 215 5.85 3.96 17.30
CA GLN A 215 6.71 3.02 16.55
C GLN A 215 7.80 3.76 15.76
N ILE A 216 7.47 4.90 15.13
CA ILE A 216 8.45 5.76 14.45
C ILE A 216 9.49 6.28 15.46
N HIS A 217 9.05 6.76 16.61
CA HIS A 217 9.96 7.20 17.69
C HIS A 217 10.86 6.08 18.16
N ALA A 218 10.37 4.85 18.24
CA ALA A 218 11.18 3.70 18.62
C ALA A 218 12.27 3.40 17.58
N LEU A 219 11.99 3.51 16.27
CA LEU A 219 13.00 3.43 15.21
C LEU A 219 14.07 4.51 15.36
N LEU A 220 13.66 5.77 15.55
CA LEU A 220 14.59 6.89 15.74
C LEU A 220 15.47 6.71 16.98
N ALA A 221 14.89 6.24 18.07
CA ALA A 221 15.66 5.93 19.29
C ALA A 221 16.67 4.78 19.06
N ALA A 222 16.29 3.75 18.29
CA ALA A 222 17.21 2.68 17.91
C ALA A 222 18.35 3.22 17.03
N ALA A 223 18.06 4.07 16.06
CA ALA A 223 19.05 4.68 15.18
C ALA A 223 20.06 5.58 15.93
N ARG A 224 19.61 6.30 16.94
CA ARG A 224 20.48 7.09 17.84
C ARG A 224 21.42 6.20 18.66
N ARG A 225 20.96 5.06 19.16
CA ARG A 225 21.79 4.09 19.90
C ARG A 225 22.91 3.49 19.04
N VAL A 226 22.64 3.20 17.76
CA VAL A 226 23.67 2.71 16.82
C VAL A 226 24.80 3.73 16.67
N SER A 227 24.48 5.03 16.63
CA SER A 227 25.51 6.10 16.55
C SER A 227 26.46 6.13 17.74
N HIS A 228 25.93 5.95 18.95
CA HIS A 228 26.76 5.96 20.17
C HIS A 228 27.71 4.75 20.26
N ARG A 229 27.32 3.59 19.72
CA ARG A 229 28.18 2.40 19.69
C ARG A 229 29.36 2.52 18.73
N ASN A 230 29.22 3.28 17.65
CA ASN A 230 30.26 3.49 16.65
C ASN A 230 31.17 4.68 16.95
N GLY A 231 30.92 5.41 18.03
CA GLY A 231 31.65 6.62 18.43
C GLY A 231 32.63 6.43 19.59
N LEU A 232 32.86 5.21 20.07
CA LEU A 232 33.91 4.92 21.03
C LEU A 232 35.18 4.54 20.27
N PRO A 233 36.25 5.39 20.27
CA PRO A 233 37.57 4.94 19.85
C PRO A 233 38.07 3.90 20.86
N ALA A 234 38.71 2.87 20.34
CA ALA A 234 39.48 1.93 21.15
C ALA A 234 40.66 2.62 21.79
#